data_1380caae2850edecd31980cc275cb5e3
#
_entry.id   1380caae2850edecd31980cc275cb5e3
#
_cell.length_a   1.000
_cell.length_b   1.000
_cell.length_c   1.000
_cell.angle_alpha   90.00
_cell.angle_beta   90.00
_cell.angle_gamma   90.00
#
_symmetry.space_group_name_H-M   'P 1'
#
loop_
_entity.id
_entity.type
_entity.pdbx_description
1 polymer ?
#
loop_
_entity_poly.entity_id
_entity_poly.type
_entity_poly.pdbx_seq_one_letter_code
_entity_poly.pdbx_strand_id
1 'polypeptide(L)'
;VCGIVSLVYGANASGLGKTAESLLRRLEYRGYDSTGAAFIDTQGKVLLRKAVGAPSKVCPVLGIAEASGQRFLGQVRWATRGSVSEASSQPHHVHCMKELIGAHNGLIDDLEPLKTWLSSRGHALVSDNDGEILIHLIEEHYAANQCLRSADLSALRQSYAASGLRIGLPDSVLRMIDALRKAQVLAQGAYSAFVADPGLPGVFAVNAGSSLYVGIGKDEDGGFVIASSDLTSVLSKTRALTSIPEGEGVWFFESGLVSFSLTGKLRFSTPTPRRSKVSIKDTALDPKYRHFMQQEIMAGPAVIDLLLRYYFVSRRRKSAYSGFRRDTGTMH
;
A
#
# COMPACT_ATOMS: atom_id res chain seq x y z
N VAL A 1 -14.27 0.02 -4.09
CA VAL A 1 -12.99 -0.32 -3.40
C VAL A 1 -11.86 0.37 -4.15
N CYS A 2 -11.18 1.33 -3.50
CA CYS A 2 -10.06 2.07 -4.08
C CYS A 2 -8.89 1.16 -4.49
N GLY A 3 -7.94 1.70 -5.25
CA GLY A 3 -6.68 1.05 -5.56
C GLY A 3 -5.52 1.99 -5.29
N ILE A 4 -4.47 1.51 -4.61
CA ILE A 4 -3.23 2.24 -4.39
C ILE A 4 -2.05 1.50 -5.00
N VAL A 5 -1.09 2.24 -5.52
CA VAL A 5 0.15 1.72 -6.08
C VAL A 5 1.30 2.68 -5.83
N SER A 6 2.47 2.15 -5.55
CA SER A 6 3.69 2.93 -5.37
C SER A 6 4.88 2.21 -6.03
N LEU A 7 5.83 2.98 -6.54
CA LEU A 7 7.02 2.50 -7.21
C LEU A 7 8.23 3.34 -6.77
N VAL A 8 9.36 2.68 -6.50
CA VAL A 8 10.61 3.33 -6.08
C VAL A 8 11.75 2.81 -6.95
N TYR A 9 12.52 3.73 -7.52
CA TYR A 9 13.77 3.48 -8.26
C TYR A 9 14.99 3.99 -7.49
N GLY A 10 16.19 3.61 -7.93
CA GLY A 10 17.45 4.07 -7.33
C GLY A 10 17.83 5.52 -7.70
N ALA A 11 17.29 6.02 -8.80
CA ALA A 11 17.53 7.37 -9.31
C ALA A 11 16.25 7.92 -9.93
N ASN A 12 16.29 9.16 -10.42
CA ASN A 12 15.19 9.69 -11.23
C ASN A 12 15.04 8.86 -12.51
N ALA A 13 13.86 8.28 -12.68
CA ALA A 13 13.48 7.44 -13.81
C ALA A 13 12.66 8.26 -14.82
N SER A 14 13.14 8.35 -16.03
CA SER A 14 12.47 9.12 -17.09
C SER A 14 11.19 8.44 -17.57
N GLY A 15 11.11 7.11 -17.47
CA GLY A 15 9.95 6.28 -17.81
C GLY A 15 8.90 6.18 -16.72
N LEU A 16 9.16 6.77 -15.55
CA LEU A 16 8.27 6.63 -14.38
C LEU A 16 6.85 7.13 -14.66
N GLY A 17 6.69 8.25 -15.35
CA GLY A 17 5.37 8.80 -15.71
C GLY A 17 4.54 7.86 -16.58
N LYS A 18 5.12 7.29 -17.63
CA LYS A 18 4.46 6.30 -18.50
C LYS A 18 4.07 5.05 -17.70
N THR A 19 4.96 4.60 -16.84
CA THR A 19 4.71 3.46 -15.95
C THR A 19 3.58 3.78 -14.97
N ALA A 20 3.58 4.96 -14.36
CA ALA A 20 2.54 5.42 -13.44
C ALA A 20 1.16 5.48 -14.11
N GLU A 21 1.06 6.08 -15.32
CA GLU A 21 -0.18 6.09 -16.09
C GLU A 21 -0.69 4.68 -16.37
N SER A 22 0.20 3.78 -16.83
CA SER A 22 -0.16 2.38 -17.10
C SER A 22 -0.70 1.68 -15.85
N LEU A 23 -0.08 1.90 -14.68
CA LEU A 23 -0.51 1.32 -13.41
C LEU A 23 -1.86 1.90 -12.94
N LEU A 24 -2.06 3.22 -13.05
CA LEU A 24 -3.34 3.87 -12.71
C LEU A 24 -4.48 3.39 -13.61
N ARG A 25 -4.26 3.30 -14.93
CA ARG A 25 -5.25 2.74 -15.86
C ARG A 25 -5.59 1.27 -15.56
N ARG A 26 -4.61 0.50 -15.10
CA ARG A 26 -4.84 -0.88 -14.66
C ARG A 26 -5.69 -0.96 -13.41
N LEU A 27 -5.60 0.01 -12.51
CA LEU A 27 -6.42 0.11 -11.30
C LEU A 27 -7.82 0.67 -11.55
N GLU A 28 -8.15 1.17 -12.75
CA GLU A 28 -9.42 1.86 -13.05
C GLU A 28 -10.65 1.01 -12.69
N TYR A 29 -10.57 -0.32 -12.81
CA TYR A 29 -11.67 -1.20 -12.43
C TYR A 29 -11.98 -1.19 -10.91
N ARG A 30 -11.06 -0.67 -10.08
CA ARG A 30 -11.21 -0.51 -8.64
C ARG A 30 -11.77 0.85 -8.24
N GLY A 31 -11.67 1.84 -9.11
CA GLY A 31 -12.19 3.17 -8.84
C GLY A 31 -12.04 4.11 -10.03
N TYR A 32 -13.06 4.89 -10.28
CA TYR A 32 -13.13 5.80 -11.41
C TYR A 32 -13.69 7.19 -11.02
N ASP A 33 -13.89 7.45 -9.74
CA ASP A 33 -14.43 8.74 -9.26
C ASP A 33 -13.36 9.82 -9.21
N SER A 34 -12.13 9.47 -8.83
CA SER A 34 -10.98 10.35 -8.94
C SER A 34 -9.68 9.58 -9.08
N THR A 35 -8.68 10.26 -9.62
CA THR A 35 -7.34 9.72 -9.89
C THR A 35 -6.29 10.71 -9.43
N GLY A 36 -5.21 10.21 -8.83
CA GLY A 36 -4.08 11.07 -8.53
C GLY A 36 -2.75 10.32 -8.48
N ALA A 37 -1.70 11.10 -8.67
CA ALA A 37 -0.31 10.69 -8.69
C ALA A 37 0.57 11.74 -8.02
N ALA A 38 1.45 11.32 -7.16
CA ALA A 38 2.54 12.12 -6.64
C ALA A 38 3.87 11.53 -7.10
N PHE A 39 4.75 12.37 -7.58
CA PHE A 39 6.11 12.04 -7.98
C PHE A 39 7.08 12.79 -7.08
N ILE A 40 8.10 12.11 -6.60
CA ILE A 40 9.13 12.68 -5.73
C ILE A 40 10.48 12.40 -6.39
N ASP A 41 11.25 13.44 -6.64
CA ASP A 41 12.58 13.30 -7.22
C ASP A 41 13.65 12.97 -6.16
N THR A 42 14.90 12.81 -6.59
CA THR A 42 16.05 12.53 -5.70
C THR A 42 16.40 13.69 -4.77
N GLN A 43 15.89 14.89 -5.02
CA GLN A 43 16.09 16.08 -4.19
C GLN A 43 14.92 16.29 -3.21
N GLY A 44 13.89 15.42 -3.27
CA GLY A 44 12.69 15.54 -2.46
C GLY A 44 11.64 16.50 -3.02
N LYS A 45 11.82 17.01 -4.25
CA LYS A 45 10.80 17.85 -4.87
C LYS A 45 9.58 17.03 -5.24
N VAL A 46 8.41 17.50 -4.84
CA VAL A 46 7.11 16.84 -5.06
C VAL A 46 6.40 17.45 -6.26
N LEU A 47 5.92 16.61 -7.16
CA LEU A 47 4.97 16.94 -8.22
C LEU A 47 3.67 16.16 -7.95
N LEU A 48 2.62 16.85 -7.50
CA LEU A 48 1.29 16.27 -7.28
C LEU A 48 0.37 16.61 -8.45
N ARG A 49 -0.30 15.58 -8.98
CA ARG A 49 -1.28 15.66 -10.06
C ARG A 49 -2.52 14.86 -9.66
N LYS A 50 -3.66 15.47 -9.53
CA LYS A 50 -4.91 14.79 -9.19
C LYS A 50 -6.12 15.50 -9.76
N ALA A 51 -7.17 14.74 -10.10
CA ALA A 51 -8.43 15.25 -10.61
C ALA A 51 -9.58 14.28 -10.34
N VAL A 52 -10.79 14.80 -10.38
CA VAL A 52 -12.01 14.00 -10.45
C VAL A 52 -12.10 13.33 -11.82
N GLY A 53 -12.34 12.03 -11.82
CA GLY A 53 -12.52 11.21 -13.02
C GLY A 53 -11.63 9.99 -13.10
N ALA A 54 -11.99 9.12 -14.03
CA ALA A 54 -11.30 7.85 -14.28
C ALA A 54 -9.88 8.04 -14.87
N PRO A 55 -8.91 7.19 -14.53
CA PRO A 55 -7.55 7.26 -15.07
C PRO A 55 -7.48 7.40 -16.59
N SER A 56 -8.29 6.65 -17.33
CA SER A 56 -8.34 6.70 -18.81
C SER A 56 -8.67 8.08 -19.35
N LYS A 57 -9.41 8.89 -18.59
CA LYS A 57 -9.84 10.23 -18.99
C LYS A 57 -8.89 11.32 -18.49
N VAL A 58 -8.44 11.22 -17.22
CA VAL A 58 -7.75 12.34 -16.58
C VAL A 58 -6.23 12.25 -16.65
N CYS A 59 -5.62 11.06 -16.76
CA CYS A 59 -4.16 10.95 -16.86
C CYS A 59 -3.55 11.75 -18.01
N PRO A 60 -4.11 11.74 -19.24
CA PRO A 60 -3.58 12.55 -20.33
C PRO A 60 -3.69 14.06 -20.05
N VAL A 61 -4.81 14.49 -19.45
CA VAL A 61 -5.04 15.92 -19.13
C VAL A 61 -4.09 16.40 -18.03
N LEU A 62 -3.80 15.53 -17.08
CA LEU A 62 -2.87 15.80 -15.96
C LEU A 62 -1.39 15.71 -16.37
N GLY A 63 -1.08 15.25 -17.57
CA GLY A 63 0.31 15.06 -17.99
C GLY A 63 1.04 14.03 -17.12
N ILE A 64 0.37 12.93 -16.75
CA ILE A 64 0.98 11.90 -15.90
C ILE A 64 2.14 11.21 -16.62
N ALA A 65 1.99 10.91 -17.93
CA ALA A 65 2.99 10.19 -18.70
C ALA A 65 4.32 10.96 -18.88
N GLU A 66 4.27 12.28 -18.80
CA GLU A 66 5.41 13.19 -18.95
C GLU A 66 6.16 13.42 -17.62
N ALA A 67 5.60 12.97 -16.50
CA ALA A 67 6.21 13.13 -15.19
C ALA A 67 7.44 12.22 -15.03
N SER A 68 8.40 12.68 -14.27
CA SER A 68 9.59 11.93 -13.88
C SER A 68 9.82 12.03 -12.37
N GLY A 69 10.65 11.17 -11.83
CA GLY A 69 10.99 11.17 -10.41
C GLY A 69 11.66 9.87 -10.01
N GLN A 70 12.00 9.75 -8.75
CA GLN A 70 12.53 8.53 -8.14
C GLN A 70 11.44 7.67 -7.53
N ARG A 71 10.42 8.31 -6.97
CA ARG A 71 9.32 7.67 -6.26
C ARG A 71 7.98 8.12 -6.82
N PHE A 72 7.04 7.19 -6.87
CA PHE A 72 5.67 7.43 -7.31
C PHE A 72 4.70 6.85 -6.29
N LEU A 73 3.67 7.62 -5.93
CA LEU A 73 2.50 7.18 -5.18
C LEU A 73 1.26 7.51 -6.00
N GLY A 74 0.43 6.52 -6.28
CA GLY A 74 -0.78 6.68 -7.07
C GLY A 74 -2.01 6.07 -6.39
N GLN A 75 -3.16 6.68 -6.66
CA GLN A 75 -4.43 6.21 -6.16
C GLN A 75 -5.54 6.41 -7.19
N VAL A 76 -6.43 5.42 -7.27
CA VAL A 76 -7.74 5.53 -7.91
C VAL A 76 -8.83 5.39 -6.85
N ARG A 77 -9.80 6.29 -6.85
CA ARG A 77 -10.82 6.36 -5.81
C ARG A 77 -12.14 5.80 -6.29
N TRP A 78 -12.74 4.97 -5.47
CA TRP A 78 -14.15 4.69 -5.43
C TRP A 78 -14.68 5.32 -4.15
N ALA A 79 -15.42 6.42 -4.28
CA ALA A 79 -15.86 7.20 -3.13
C ALA A 79 -16.90 6.42 -2.30
N THR A 80 -16.52 6.05 -1.09
CA THR A 80 -17.39 5.44 -0.09
C THR A 80 -17.75 6.44 1.00
N ARG A 81 -16.86 7.39 1.29
CA ARG A 81 -17.04 8.49 2.25
C ARG A 81 -16.50 9.80 1.66
N GLY A 82 -17.12 10.90 2.02
CA GLY A 82 -16.78 12.24 1.57
C GLY A 82 -17.19 12.53 0.12
N SER A 83 -17.13 13.78 -0.24
CA SER A 83 -17.49 14.26 -1.58
C SER A 83 -16.51 13.77 -2.65
N VAL A 84 -17.00 13.67 -3.90
CA VAL A 84 -16.15 13.50 -5.07
C VAL A 84 -15.66 14.88 -5.49
N SER A 85 -14.46 15.23 -5.05
CA SER A 85 -13.83 16.53 -5.29
C SER A 85 -12.32 16.36 -5.46
N GLU A 86 -11.65 17.37 -5.98
CA GLU A 86 -10.19 17.36 -6.07
C GLU A 86 -9.54 17.35 -4.68
N ALA A 87 -10.08 18.08 -3.70
CA ALA A 87 -9.61 18.06 -2.33
C ALA A 87 -9.63 16.66 -1.72
N SER A 88 -10.73 15.91 -1.95
CA SER A 88 -10.88 14.53 -1.47
C SER A 88 -10.16 13.48 -2.32
N SER A 89 -9.55 13.88 -3.44
CA SER A 89 -8.74 12.98 -4.28
C SER A 89 -7.39 12.75 -3.64
N GLN A 90 -6.87 11.55 -3.79
CA GLN A 90 -5.57 11.14 -3.23
C GLN A 90 -4.52 10.97 -4.34
N PRO A 91 -3.22 11.09 -4.02
CA PRO A 91 -2.62 11.26 -2.69
C PRO A 91 -2.92 12.59 -2.02
N HIS A 92 -3.00 12.57 -0.68
CA HIS A 92 -3.00 13.79 0.13
C HIS A 92 -1.56 14.27 0.34
N HIS A 93 -1.38 15.58 0.26
CA HIS A 93 -0.11 16.26 0.54
C HIS A 93 -0.35 17.16 1.75
N VAL A 94 0.18 16.77 2.88
CA VAL A 94 0.03 17.49 4.15
C VAL A 94 1.35 18.12 4.55
N HIS A 95 1.28 19.27 5.22
CA HIS A 95 2.47 20.04 5.63
C HIS A 95 2.17 20.99 6.80
N CYS A 96 1.26 20.60 7.70
CA CYS A 96 0.97 21.42 8.88
C CYS A 96 2.17 21.50 9.84
N MET A 97 2.88 20.39 10.01
CA MET A 97 4.06 20.25 10.86
C MET A 97 5.25 19.62 10.14
N LYS A 98 4.99 18.67 9.27
CA LYS A 98 5.95 17.93 8.44
C LYS A 98 5.38 17.67 7.08
N GLU A 99 6.20 17.76 6.05
CA GLU A 99 5.75 17.44 4.71
C GLU A 99 5.63 15.93 4.55
N LEU A 100 4.41 15.46 4.32
CA LEU A 100 4.11 14.06 4.01
C LEU A 100 3.18 13.95 2.80
N ILE A 101 3.38 12.91 2.02
CA ILE A 101 2.50 12.52 0.94
C ILE A 101 1.97 11.13 1.25
N GLY A 102 0.65 10.92 1.14
CA GLY A 102 0.11 9.60 1.38
C GLY A 102 -1.22 9.34 0.69
N ALA A 103 -1.48 8.06 0.53
CA ALA A 103 -2.73 7.55 -0.03
C ALA A 103 -3.16 6.28 0.70
N HIS A 104 -4.45 6.05 0.82
CA HIS A 104 -4.97 4.84 1.42
C HIS A 104 -6.04 4.17 0.54
N ASN A 105 -6.27 2.90 0.81
CA ASN A 105 -7.37 2.10 0.29
C ASN A 105 -8.03 1.38 1.46
N GLY A 106 -9.28 1.64 1.71
CA GLY A 106 -10.04 1.04 2.80
C GLY A 106 -10.96 2.03 3.49
N LEU A 107 -11.20 1.80 4.76
CA LEU A 107 -12.08 2.59 5.59
C LEU A 107 -11.47 2.76 6.98
N ILE A 108 -11.55 3.99 7.52
CA ILE A 108 -11.21 4.30 8.90
C ILE A 108 -12.50 4.62 9.64
N ASP A 109 -12.66 4.01 10.82
CA ASP A 109 -13.83 4.19 11.66
C ASP A 109 -13.70 5.45 12.52
N ASP A 110 -14.82 5.91 13.08
CA ASP A 110 -14.92 6.97 14.10
C ASP A 110 -14.14 8.25 13.80
N LEU A 111 -14.35 8.83 12.61
CA LEU A 111 -13.57 9.97 12.12
C LEU A 111 -13.76 11.27 12.93
N GLU A 112 -14.95 11.53 13.47
CA GLU A 112 -15.24 12.83 14.09
C GLU A 112 -14.40 13.14 15.35
N PRO A 113 -14.14 12.16 16.27
CA PRO A 113 -13.20 12.38 17.35
C PRO A 113 -11.78 12.67 16.85
N LEU A 114 -11.34 12.00 15.76
CA LEU A 114 -10.01 12.19 15.18
C LEU A 114 -9.87 13.57 14.52
N LYS A 115 -10.88 14.02 13.79
CA LYS A 115 -10.94 15.37 13.20
C LYS A 115 -10.86 16.45 14.28
N THR A 116 -11.68 16.30 15.33
CA THR A 116 -11.69 17.24 16.45
C THR A 116 -10.32 17.29 17.13
N TRP A 117 -9.72 16.13 17.37
CA TRP A 117 -8.40 16.03 18.00
C TRP A 117 -7.30 16.68 17.13
N LEU A 118 -7.26 16.39 15.82
CA LEU A 118 -6.30 16.98 14.89
C LEU A 118 -6.47 18.49 14.76
N SER A 119 -7.72 18.98 14.64
CA SER A 119 -8.00 20.41 14.56
C SER A 119 -7.55 21.15 15.83
N SER A 120 -7.73 20.53 17.02
CA SER A 120 -7.25 21.12 18.29
C SER A 120 -5.72 21.23 18.38
N ARG A 121 -5.00 20.49 17.52
CA ARG A 121 -3.53 20.51 17.41
C ARG A 121 -3.01 21.36 16.26
N GLY A 122 -3.90 22.06 15.57
CA GLY A 122 -3.54 23.00 14.50
C GLY A 122 -3.44 22.37 13.11
N HIS A 123 -3.93 21.13 12.91
CA HIS A 123 -4.02 20.56 11.57
C HIS A 123 -5.17 21.18 10.79
N ALA A 124 -4.89 21.61 9.56
CA ALA A 124 -5.86 22.14 8.61
C ALA A 124 -6.38 21.03 7.70
N LEU A 125 -7.56 20.50 8.03
CA LEU A 125 -8.23 19.47 7.22
C LEU A 125 -8.96 20.16 6.07
N VAL A 126 -8.71 19.75 4.83
CA VAL A 126 -9.26 20.38 3.61
C VAL A 126 -10.33 19.52 2.92
N SER A 127 -10.50 18.28 3.35
CA SER A 127 -11.49 17.37 2.78
C SER A 127 -12.20 16.52 3.84
N ASP A 128 -13.26 15.81 3.41
CA ASP A 128 -13.96 14.82 4.23
C ASP A 128 -13.42 13.40 4.02
N ASN A 129 -12.27 13.25 3.36
CA ASN A 129 -11.70 11.96 3.08
C ASN A 129 -10.97 11.40 4.31
N ASP A 130 -11.28 10.18 4.68
CA ASP A 130 -10.66 9.49 5.82
C ASP A 130 -9.15 9.25 5.63
N GLY A 131 -8.69 9.17 4.37
CA GLY A 131 -7.26 9.09 4.07
C GLY A 131 -6.49 10.35 4.46
N GLU A 132 -7.08 11.56 4.32
CA GLU A 132 -6.45 12.79 4.78
C GLU A 132 -6.22 12.75 6.29
N ILE A 133 -7.24 12.31 7.04
CA ILE A 133 -7.17 12.16 8.49
C ILE A 133 -6.02 11.23 8.88
N LEU A 134 -5.87 10.09 8.19
CA LEU A 134 -4.78 9.15 8.44
C LEU A 134 -3.41 9.81 8.24
N ILE A 135 -3.23 10.57 7.16
CA ILE A 135 -1.93 11.19 6.88
C ILE A 135 -1.62 12.27 7.91
N HIS A 136 -2.60 13.06 8.35
CA HIS A 136 -2.42 14.02 9.44
C HIS A 136 -2.14 13.36 10.79
N LEU A 137 -2.75 12.21 11.10
CA LEU A 137 -2.41 11.43 12.31
C LEU A 137 -0.95 10.98 12.28
N ILE A 138 -0.47 10.53 11.13
CA ILE A 138 0.93 10.13 10.96
C ILE A 138 1.84 11.36 11.08
N GLU A 139 1.47 12.48 10.47
CA GLU A 139 2.19 13.75 10.53
C GLU A 139 2.38 14.21 11.99
N GLU A 140 1.29 14.24 12.78
CA GLU A 140 1.32 14.65 14.19
C GLU A 140 2.30 13.80 15.01
N HIS A 141 2.19 12.48 14.91
CA HIS A 141 3.09 11.59 15.62
C HIS A 141 4.51 11.64 15.11
N TYR A 142 4.71 11.84 13.80
CA TYR A 142 6.04 11.97 13.23
C TYR A 142 6.72 13.28 13.64
N ALA A 143 5.98 14.39 13.70
CA ALA A 143 6.48 15.65 14.21
C ALA A 143 6.85 15.54 15.69
N ALA A 144 6.00 14.95 16.52
CA ALA A 144 6.28 14.70 17.92
C ALA A 144 7.52 13.80 18.11
N ASN A 145 7.73 12.83 17.24
CA ASN A 145 8.87 11.93 17.28
C ASN A 145 10.21 12.59 16.94
N GLN A 146 10.22 13.80 16.38
CA GLN A 146 11.49 14.55 16.19
C GLN A 146 12.13 14.91 17.54
N CYS A 147 11.32 15.07 18.59
CA CYS A 147 11.73 15.36 19.95
C CYS A 147 11.72 14.12 20.87
N LEU A 148 11.77 12.90 20.32
CA LEU A 148 11.87 11.68 21.12
C LEU A 148 13.07 11.75 22.08
N ARG A 149 12.83 11.37 23.34
CA ARG A 149 13.90 11.25 24.34
C ARG A 149 14.93 10.21 23.86
N SER A 150 16.17 10.41 24.24
CA SER A 150 17.27 9.50 23.87
C SER A 150 17.00 8.04 24.26
N ALA A 151 16.34 7.81 25.39
CA ALA A 151 15.96 6.49 25.85
C ALA A 151 14.96 5.81 24.90
N ASP A 152 13.92 6.54 24.44
CA ASP A 152 12.90 6.00 23.54
C ASP A 152 13.49 5.66 22.16
N LEU A 153 14.34 6.54 21.62
CA LEU A 153 15.06 6.27 20.38
C LEU A 153 16.03 5.09 20.52
N SER A 154 16.68 4.97 21.68
CA SER A 154 17.55 3.83 21.98
C SER A 154 16.78 2.51 22.00
N ALA A 155 15.56 2.50 22.54
CA ALA A 155 14.69 1.32 22.53
C ALA A 155 14.30 0.90 21.10
N LEU A 156 14.03 1.87 20.20
CA LEU A 156 13.77 1.59 18.78
C LEU A 156 15.00 0.97 18.11
N ARG A 157 16.19 1.56 18.33
CA ARG A 157 17.46 1.02 17.80
C ARG A 157 17.76 -0.39 18.33
N GLN A 158 17.51 -0.65 19.62
CA GLN A 158 17.69 -1.98 20.22
C GLN A 158 16.73 -3.00 19.60
N SER A 159 15.46 -2.62 19.38
CA SER A 159 14.48 -3.48 18.70
C SER A 159 14.91 -3.83 17.28
N TYR A 160 15.51 -2.87 16.56
CA TYR A 160 16.06 -3.11 15.23
C TYR A 160 17.31 -4.00 15.30
N ALA A 161 18.26 -3.70 16.16
CA ALA A 161 19.48 -4.49 16.34
C ALA A 161 19.18 -5.96 16.71
N ALA A 162 18.16 -6.18 17.53
CA ALA A 162 17.71 -7.53 17.90
C ALA A 162 17.19 -8.36 16.72
N SER A 163 16.83 -7.74 15.59
CA SER A 163 16.42 -8.44 14.37
C SER A 163 17.56 -9.12 13.62
N GLY A 164 18.79 -8.71 13.85
CA GLY A 164 19.97 -9.20 13.14
C GLY A 164 20.07 -8.76 11.68
N LEU A 165 19.20 -7.83 11.23
CA LEU A 165 19.22 -7.31 9.86
C LEU A 165 20.47 -6.45 9.63
N ARG A 166 21.07 -6.59 8.45
CA ARG A 166 22.28 -5.86 8.05
C ARG A 166 22.03 -4.60 7.23
N ILE A 167 20.78 -4.27 6.99
CA ILE A 167 20.38 -3.04 6.26
C ILE A 167 20.54 -1.87 7.23
N GLY A 168 21.25 -0.81 6.83
CA GLY A 168 21.36 0.41 7.64
C GLY A 168 20.00 1.09 7.75
N LEU A 169 19.48 1.26 8.96
CA LEU A 169 18.21 1.93 9.21
C LEU A 169 18.47 3.27 9.88
N PRO A 170 18.27 4.40 9.18
CA PRO A 170 18.43 5.73 9.77
C PRO A 170 17.43 5.97 10.91
N ASP A 171 17.81 6.77 11.89
CA ASP A 171 16.92 7.17 12.99
C ASP A 171 15.64 7.83 12.53
N SER A 172 15.71 8.61 11.45
CA SER A 172 14.54 9.24 10.84
C SER A 172 13.52 8.22 10.33
N VAL A 173 13.99 7.09 9.77
CA VAL A 173 13.15 5.96 9.37
C VAL A 173 12.55 5.27 10.60
N LEU A 174 13.32 5.06 11.67
CA LEU A 174 12.80 4.52 12.94
C LEU A 174 11.72 5.42 13.56
N ARG A 175 11.92 6.75 13.52
CA ARG A 175 10.93 7.73 13.98
C ARG A 175 9.63 7.67 13.17
N MET A 176 9.72 7.51 11.85
CA MET A 176 8.55 7.33 10.98
C MET A 176 7.83 6.01 11.28
N ILE A 177 8.55 4.92 11.45
CA ILE A 177 7.97 3.61 11.82
C ILE A 177 7.20 3.71 13.15
N ASP A 178 7.77 4.38 14.16
CA ASP A 178 7.09 4.60 15.43
C ASP A 178 5.84 5.49 15.28
N ALA A 179 5.90 6.52 14.43
CA ALA A 179 4.74 7.36 14.12
C ALA A 179 3.60 6.56 13.45
N LEU A 180 3.94 5.72 12.48
CA LEU A 180 2.97 4.83 11.82
C LEU A 180 2.29 3.89 12.82
N ARG A 181 3.05 3.33 13.76
CA ARG A 181 2.51 2.46 14.80
C ARG A 181 1.59 3.21 15.77
N LYS A 182 1.96 4.43 16.17
CA LYS A 182 1.11 5.28 17.02
C LYS A 182 -0.17 5.70 16.31
N ALA A 183 -0.08 6.11 15.05
CA ALA A 183 -1.25 6.44 14.23
C ALA A 183 -2.18 5.23 14.07
N GLN A 184 -1.66 4.01 13.89
CA GLN A 184 -2.44 2.78 13.79
C GLN A 184 -3.27 2.47 15.04
N VAL A 185 -2.80 2.86 16.22
CA VAL A 185 -3.56 2.69 17.49
C VAL A 185 -4.83 3.54 17.47
N LEU A 186 -4.79 4.71 16.84
CA LEU A 186 -5.91 5.65 16.77
C LEU A 186 -6.79 5.41 15.54
N ALA A 187 -6.18 5.13 14.39
CA ALA A 187 -6.88 4.88 13.13
C ALA A 187 -7.37 3.42 13.07
N GLN A 188 -8.47 3.14 13.75
CA GLN A 188 -9.12 1.83 13.68
C GLN A 188 -9.86 1.68 12.34
N GLY A 189 -9.97 0.46 11.82
CA GLY A 189 -10.62 0.17 10.55
C GLY A 189 -9.87 -0.87 9.72
N ALA A 190 -10.28 -1.03 8.47
CA ALA A 190 -9.65 -1.97 7.53
C ALA A 190 -9.10 -1.22 6.32
N TYR A 191 -7.78 -1.04 6.27
CA TYR A 191 -7.13 -0.29 5.20
C TYR A 191 -5.69 -0.76 4.90
N SER A 192 -5.19 -0.37 3.74
CA SER A 192 -3.77 -0.29 3.42
C SER A 192 -3.42 1.13 3.01
N ALA A 193 -2.22 1.59 3.31
CA ALA A 193 -1.80 2.95 3.00
C ALA A 193 -0.33 3.02 2.58
N PHE A 194 -0.01 4.03 1.77
CA PHE A 194 1.35 4.47 1.45
C PHE A 194 1.61 5.84 2.04
N VAL A 195 2.81 6.03 2.57
CA VAL A 195 3.27 7.31 3.09
C VAL A 195 4.72 7.53 2.67
N ALA A 196 5.03 8.72 2.22
CA ALA A 196 6.39 9.17 1.93
C ALA A 196 6.66 10.52 2.59
N ASP A 197 7.81 10.63 3.23
CA ASP A 197 8.45 11.92 3.55
C ASP A 197 9.39 12.23 2.38
N PRO A 198 9.27 13.39 1.71
CA PRO A 198 10.15 13.76 0.62
C PRO A 198 11.62 13.79 0.99
N GLY A 199 11.93 14.10 2.25
CA GLY A 199 13.28 14.13 2.79
C GLY A 199 13.85 12.77 3.21
N LEU A 200 13.04 11.67 3.17
CA LEU A 200 13.50 10.32 3.49
C LEU A 200 13.61 9.46 2.24
N PRO A 201 14.54 8.49 2.21
CA PRO A 201 14.57 7.52 1.12
C PRO A 201 13.40 6.54 1.19
N GLY A 202 12.89 6.14 0.03
CA GLY A 202 11.86 5.10 -0.08
C GLY A 202 10.45 5.58 0.26
N VAL A 203 9.59 4.60 0.49
CA VAL A 203 8.16 4.76 0.82
C VAL A 203 7.81 3.77 1.92
N PHE A 204 6.90 4.16 2.78
CA PHE A 204 6.31 3.30 3.81
C PHE A 204 4.95 2.81 3.35
N ALA A 205 4.68 1.54 3.56
CA ALA A 205 3.37 0.97 3.36
C ALA A 205 2.91 0.25 4.63
N VAL A 206 1.62 0.31 4.92
CA VAL A 206 1.02 -0.37 6.06
C VAL A 206 -0.18 -1.20 5.61
N ASN A 207 -0.36 -2.36 6.26
CA ASN A 207 -1.52 -3.22 6.08
C ASN A 207 -2.27 -3.38 7.40
N ALA A 208 -3.42 -2.75 7.48
CA ALA A 208 -4.34 -2.77 8.61
C ALA A 208 -5.67 -3.44 8.21
N GLY A 209 -5.62 -4.66 7.65
CA GLY A 209 -6.83 -5.42 7.30
C GLY A 209 -7.27 -5.33 5.83
N SER A 210 -6.39 -4.83 4.94
CA SER A 210 -6.62 -4.83 3.49
C SER A 210 -5.53 -5.61 2.76
N SER A 211 -5.63 -5.74 1.43
CA SER A 211 -4.58 -6.38 0.64
C SER A 211 -3.39 -5.46 0.42
N LEU A 212 -2.18 -6.01 0.51
CA LEU A 212 -0.95 -5.32 0.19
C LEU A 212 0.09 -6.31 -0.35
N TYR A 213 0.60 -6.03 -1.54
CA TYR A 213 1.62 -6.83 -2.22
C TYR A 213 2.85 -5.97 -2.49
N VAL A 214 4.04 -6.55 -2.36
CA VAL A 214 5.30 -5.90 -2.69
C VAL A 214 6.07 -6.79 -3.64
N GLY A 215 6.64 -6.21 -4.69
CA GLY A 215 7.45 -6.90 -5.67
C GLY A 215 8.76 -6.17 -5.95
N ILE A 216 9.77 -6.92 -6.35
CA ILE A 216 11.07 -6.40 -6.77
C ILE A 216 11.32 -6.75 -8.23
N GLY A 217 11.98 -5.89 -8.96
CA GLY A 217 12.29 -6.11 -10.36
C GLY A 217 13.36 -5.18 -10.91
N LYS A 218 13.57 -5.28 -12.20
CA LYS A 218 14.45 -4.40 -12.96
C LYS A 218 13.85 -4.18 -14.33
N ASP A 219 13.89 -2.95 -14.82
CA ASP A 219 13.52 -2.55 -16.17
C ASP A 219 14.57 -1.59 -16.76
N GLU A 220 14.22 -0.85 -17.81
CA GLU A 220 15.12 0.07 -18.52
C GLU A 220 15.61 1.22 -17.64
N ASP A 221 14.78 1.67 -16.67
CA ASP A 221 15.12 2.72 -15.71
C ASP A 221 15.94 2.19 -14.51
N GLY A 222 16.13 0.87 -14.41
CA GLY A 222 16.95 0.27 -13.36
C GLY A 222 16.22 -0.71 -12.44
N GLY A 223 16.81 -0.99 -11.28
CA GLY A 223 16.17 -1.77 -10.23
C GLY A 223 15.03 -0.99 -9.58
N PHE A 224 13.93 -1.69 -9.27
CA PHE A 224 12.77 -1.08 -8.63
C PHE A 224 12.14 -1.96 -7.55
N VAL A 225 11.43 -1.31 -6.63
CA VAL A 225 10.45 -1.94 -5.74
C VAL A 225 9.09 -1.35 -6.03
N ILE A 226 8.09 -2.21 -6.23
CA ILE A 226 6.68 -1.85 -6.43
C ILE A 226 5.85 -2.37 -5.28
N ALA A 227 4.90 -1.56 -4.80
CA ALA A 227 3.89 -2.00 -3.84
C ALA A 227 2.50 -1.61 -4.36
N SER A 228 1.48 -2.45 -4.11
CA SER A 228 0.09 -2.16 -4.49
C SER A 228 -0.90 -2.94 -3.63
N SER A 229 -2.07 -2.36 -3.43
CA SER A 229 -3.23 -3.09 -2.89
C SER A 229 -3.83 -4.08 -3.91
N ASP A 230 -3.34 -4.07 -5.15
CA ASP A 230 -3.77 -4.90 -6.25
C ASP A 230 -2.65 -5.81 -6.77
N LEU A 231 -2.87 -7.12 -6.74
CA LEU A 231 -1.91 -8.11 -7.20
C LEU A 231 -1.57 -7.94 -8.69
N THR A 232 -2.57 -7.60 -9.53
CA THR A 232 -2.38 -7.50 -10.98
C THR A 232 -1.45 -6.35 -11.34
N SER A 233 -1.47 -5.27 -10.57
CA SER A 233 -0.56 -4.14 -10.72
C SER A 233 0.88 -4.56 -10.48
N VAL A 234 1.15 -5.34 -9.42
CA VAL A 234 2.49 -5.87 -9.16
C VAL A 234 2.92 -6.88 -10.23
N LEU A 235 2.04 -7.82 -10.61
CA LEU A 235 2.30 -8.82 -11.65
C LEU A 235 2.58 -8.20 -13.04
N SER A 236 2.09 -7.00 -13.29
CA SER A 236 2.37 -6.29 -14.55
C SER A 236 3.84 -5.84 -14.66
N LYS A 237 4.53 -5.69 -13.53
CA LYS A 237 5.92 -5.23 -13.46
C LYS A 237 6.88 -6.36 -13.11
N THR A 238 6.48 -7.29 -12.22
CA THR A 238 7.35 -8.37 -11.77
C THR A 238 6.57 -9.58 -11.28
N ARG A 239 7.19 -10.75 -11.38
CA ARG A 239 6.70 -11.99 -10.75
C ARG A 239 7.38 -12.32 -9.42
N ALA A 240 8.45 -11.59 -9.06
CA ALA A 240 9.13 -11.72 -7.78
C ALA A 240 8.41 -10.84 -6.76
N LEU A 241 7.49 -11.41 -6.00
CA LEU A 241 6.62 -10.67 -5.08
C LEU A 241 6.30 -11.45 -3.79
N THR A 242 5.79 -10.73 -2.81
CA THR A 242 5.24 -11.27 -1.56
C THR A 242 4.04 -10.44 -1.13
N SER A 243 3.13 -11.03 -0.34
CA SER A 243 2.10 -10.28 0.38
C SER A 243 2.66 -9.79 1.72
N ILE A 244 2.22 -8.63 2.15
CA ILE A 244 2.47 -8.12 3.50
C ILE A 244 1.28 -8.50 4.36
N PRO A 245 1.48 -9.24 5.46
CA PRO A 245 0.39 -9.65 6.35
C PRO A 245 -0.32 -8.46 7.00
N GLU A 246 -1.56 -8.67 7.43
CA GLU A 246 -2.27 -7.74 8.29
C GLU A 246 -1.49 -7.50 9.59
N GLY A 247 -1.48 -6.27 10.08
CA GLY A 247 -0.75 -5.85 11.27
C GLY A 247 0.76 -5.65 11.03
N GLU A 248 1.19 -5.65 9.77
CA GLU A 248 2.57 -5.34 9.37
C GLU A 248 2.63 -4.12 8.46
N GLY A 249 3.74 -3.39 8.56
CA GLY A 249 4.17 -2.40 7.61
C GLY A 249 5.46 -2.81 6.92
N VAL A 250 5.80 -2.13 5.84
CA VAL A 250 7.06 -2.29 5.13
C VAL A 250 7.60 -0.92 4.71
N TRP A 251 8.86 -0.67 5.02
CA TRP A 251 9.64 0.39 4.41
C TRP A 251 10.37 -0.20 3.22
N PHE A 252 10.16 0.33 2.04
CA PHE A 252 10.79 -0.14 0.81
C PHE A 252 11.49 1.01 0.09
N PHE A 253 12.65 0.70 -0.46
CA PHE A 253 13.53 1.63 -1.14
C PHE A 253 14.20 0.89 -2.32
N GLU A 254 14.98 1.58 -3.12
CA GLU A 254 15.51 1.07 -4.40
C GLU A 254 16.21 -0.29 -4.32
N SER A 255 16.86 -0.59 -3.20
CA SER A 255 17.69 -1.80 -3.06
C SER A 255 17.16 -2.81 -2.07
N GLY A 256 15.98 -2.55 -1.45
CA GLY A 256 15.46 -3.50 -0.47
C GLY A 256 14.15 -3.11 0.20
N LEU A 257 13.78 -3.96 1.14
CA LEU A 257 12.59 -3.78 1.96
C LEU A 257 12.82 -4.31 3.38
N VAL A 258 12.27 -3.60 4.35
CA VAL A 258 12.26 -3.99 5.76
C VAL A 258 10.82 -3.94 6.25
N SER A 259 10.28 -5.09 6.66
CA SER A 259 8.98 -5.11 7.32
C SER A 259 9.10 -4.88 8.83
N PHE A 260 8.02 -4.36 9.40
CA PHE A 260 7.91 -4.09 10.82
C PHE A 260 6.49 -4.35 11.31
N SER A 261 6.36 -4.80 12.57
CA SER A 261 5.03 -5.00 13.17
C SER A 261 4.39 -3.65 13.51
N LEU A 262 3.10 -3.47 13.16
CA LEU A 262 2.31 -2.28 13.51
C LEU A 262 1.81 -2.34 14.95
N THR A 263 1.51 -3.53 15.46
CA THR A 263 0.95 -3.73 16.79
C THR A 263 1.85 -4.60 17.66
N GLY A 264 1.61 -4.61 18.96
CA GLY A 264 2.37 -5.40 19.92
C GLY A 264 3.83 -4.99 20.04
N LYS A 265 4.71 -5.95 20.32
CA LYS A 265 6.17 -5.71 20.38
C LYS A 265 6.70 -5.41 18.99
N LEU A 266 7.50 -4.33 18.86
CA LEU A 266 8.14 -3.97 17.59
C LEU A 266 9.12 -5.08 17.16
N ARG A 267 8.90 -5.61 15.99
CA ARG A 267 9.74 -6.63 15.33
C ARG A 267 10.05 -6.17 13.92
N PHE A 268 11.23 -6.54 13.44
CA PHE A 268 11.67 -6.27 12.09
C PHE A 268 12.03 -7.58 11.38
N SER A 269 11.78 -7.62 10.08
CA SER A 269 12.19 -8.72 9.21
C SER A 269 12.41 -8.24 7.78
N THR A 270 13.03 -9.05 6.95
CA THR A 270 13.11 -8.78 5.51
C THR A 270 12.18 -9.74 4.80
N PRO A 271 11.07 -9.26 4.23
CA PRO A 271 10.22 -10.09 3.40
C PRO A 271 11.01 -10.66 2.23
N THR A 272 10.80 -11.92 1.91
CA THR A 272 11.49 -12.58 0.79
C THR A 272 10.54 -12.75 -0.38
N PRO A 273 10.60 -11.89 -1.42
CA PRO A 273 9.82 -12.05 -2.62
C PRO A 273 10.11 -13.40 -3.28
N ARG A 274 9.05 -14.08 -3.68
CA ARG A 274 9.14 -15.38 -4.38
C ARG A 274 8.50 -15.25 -5.75
N ARG A 275 8.99 -16.05 -6.70
CA ARG A 275 8.40 -16.07 -8.05
C ARG A 275 6.97 -16.60 -7.98
N SER A 276 6.02 -15.75 -8.33
CA SER A 276 4.60 -16.11 -8.41
C SER A 276 4.38 -17.18 -9.49
N LYS A 277 3.52 -18.14 -9.19
CA LYS A 277 2.99 -19.09 -10.18
C LYS A 277 2.00 -18.41 -11.12
N VAL A 278 1.26 -17.44 -10.61
CA VAL A 278 0.32 -16.60 -11.39
C VAL A 278 1.10 -15.55 -12.17
N SER A 279 0.73 -15.33 -13.42
CA SER A 279 1.25 -14.27 -14.29
C SER A 279 0.17 -13.25 -14.63
N ILE A 280 0.54 -12.13 -15.22
CA ILE A 280 -0.42 -11.12 -15.66
C ILE A 280 -1.43 -11.67 -16.69
N LYS A 281 -1.03 -12.66 -17.49
CA LYS A 281 -1.92 -13.30 -18.46
C LYS A 281 -3.04 -14.09 -17.79
N ASP A 282 -2.76 -14.69 -16.64
CA ASP A 282 -3.73 -15.47 -15.87
C ASP A 282 -4.77 -14.58 -15.16
N THR A 283 -4.54 -13.27 -15.12
CA THR A 283 -5.44 -12.26 -14.54
C THR A 283 -6.18 -11.45 -15.59
N ALA A 284 -6.02 -11.78 -16.88
CA ALA A 284 -6.71 -11.09 -17.97
C ALA A 284 -8.17 -11.49 -18.05
N LEU A 285 -9.02 -10.55 -18.50
CA LEU A 285 -10.39 -10.87 -18.85
C LEU A 285 -10.38 -11.73 -20.13
N ASP A 286 -10.97 -12.93 -20.04
CA ASP A 286 -11.17 -13.80 -21.20
C ASP A 286 -12.17 -13.10 -22.16
N PRO A 287 -11.84 -12.95 -23.45
CA PRO A 287 -12.68 -12.25 -24.42
C PRO A 287 -14.14 -12.73 -24.53
N LYS A 288 -14.42 -13.96 -24.10
CA LYS A 288 -15.79 -14.50 -24.07
C LYS A 288 -16.67 -13.87 -23.00
N TYR A 289 -16.10 -13.16 -22.02
CA TYR A 289 -16.83 -12.50 -20.96
C TYR A 289 -16.78 -10.97 -21.15
N ARG A 290 -17.85 -10.30 -20.77
CA ARG A 290 -17.91 -8.82 -20.78
C ARG A 290 -17.28 -8.18 -19.54
N HIS A 291 -17.30 -8.89 -18.41
CA HIS A 291 -16.91 -8.37 -17.11
C HIS A 291 -16.15 -9.44 -16.31
N PHE A 292 -15.16 -9.01 -15.53
CA PHE A 292 -14.41 -9.89 -14.62
C PHE A 292 -15.33 -10.64 -13.65
N MET A 293 -16.32 -9.98 -13.07
CA MET A 293 -17.30 -10.62 -12.17
C MET A 293 -18.03 -11.77 -12.86
N GLN A 294 -18.41 -11.62 -14.11
CA GLN A 294 -19.03 -12.70 -14.89
C GLN A 294 -18.07 -13.88 -15.05
N GLN A 295 -16.79 -13.58 -15.38
CA GLN A 295 -15.76 -14.60 -15.51
C GLN A 295 -15.55 -15.36 -14.20
N GLU A 296 -15.46 -14.65 -13.07
CA GLU A 296 -15.27 -15.22 -11.74
C GLU A 296 -16.46 -16.11 -11.32
N ILE A 297 -17.68 -15.64 -11.53
CA ILE A 297 -18.91 -16.45 -11.26
C ILE A 297 -18.88 -17.73 -12.08
N MET A 298 -18.58 -17.63 -13.38
CA MET A 298 -18.57 -18.80 -14.28
C MET A 298 -17.40 -19.76 -14.02
N ALA A 299 -16.30 -19.27 -13.43
CA ALA A 299 -15.17 -20.10 -13.00
C ALA A 299 -15.46 -20.84 -11.68
N GLY A 300 -16.43 -20.40 -10.88
CA GLY A 300 -16.73 -20.92 -9.55
C GLY A 300 -16.82 -22.45 -9.47
N PRO A 301 -17.59 -23.13 -10.31
CA PRO A 301 -17.69 -24.60 -10.28
C PRO A 301 -16.35 -25.31 -10.46
N ALA A 302 -15.52 -24.85 -11.41
CA ALA A 302 -14.21 -25.42 -11.67
C ALA A 302 -13.22 -25.16 -10.50
N VAL A 303 -13.27 -23.98 -9.89
CA VAL A 303 -12.47 -23.63 -8.72
C VAL A 303 -12.85 -24.48 -7.52
N ILE A 304 -14.16 -24.71 -7.29
CA ILE A 304 -14.65 -25.57 -6.21
C ILE A 304 -14.18 -27.01 -6.44
N ASP A 305 -14.29 -27.57 -7.65
CA ASP A 305 -13.79 -28.91 -7.97
C ASP A 305 -12.28 -29.03 -7.71
N LEU A 306 -11.51 -28.02 -8.12
CA LEU A 306 -10.07 -27.97 -7.86
C LEU A 306 -9.75 -27.96 -6.36
N LEU A 307 -10.47 -27.17 -5.56
CA LEU A 307 -10.32 -27.13 -4.11
C LEU A 307 -10.68 -28.45 -3.46
N LEU A 308 -11.79 -29.07 -3.87
CA LEU A 308 -12.20 -30.37 -3.39
C LEU A 308 -11.11 -31.43 -3.69
N ARG A 309 -10.60 -31.47 -4.90
CA ARG A 309 -9.49 -32.37 -5.28
C ARG A 309 -8.24 -32.10 -4.45
N TYR A 310 -7.88 -30.83 -4.23
CA TYR A 310 -6.71 -30.48 -3.41
C TYR A 310 -6.89 -30.94 -1.97
N TYR A 311 -8.03 -30.66 -1.34
CA TYR A 311 -8.25 -30.99 0.07
C TYR A 311 -8.59 -32.45 0.33
N PHE A 312 -9.31 -33.13 -0.57
CA PHE A 312 -9.80 -34.48 -0.34
C PHE A 312 -9.01 -35.58 -1.06
N VAL A 313 -8.40 -35.28 -2.20
CA VAL A 313 -7.63 -36.28 -2.98
C VAL A 313 -6.13 -36.21 -2.67
N SER A 314 -5.53 -35.02 -2.63
CA SER A 314 -4.09 -34.90 -2.37
C SER A 314 -3.69 -35.25 -0.91
N ARG A 315 -4.60 -35.09 0.06
CA ARG A 315 -4.41 -35.49 1.46
C ARG A 315 -4.55 -36.98 1.73
N ARG A 316 -5.12 -37.78 0.81
CA ARG A 316 -5.13 -39.24 0.96
C ARG A 316 -3.72 -39.86 1.06
N ARG A 317 -2.67 -39.16 0.62
CA ARG A 317 -1.28 -39.61 0.73
C ARG A 317 -0.55 -39.18 2.00
N LYS A 318 -1.12 -38.33 2.85
CA LYS A 318 -0.56 -37.90 4.13
C LYS A 318 -1.66 -37.96 5.19
N SER A 319 -1.48 -38.71 6.24
CA SER A 319 -2.35 -39.12 7.35
C SER A 319 -3.23 -38.05 8.06
N ALA A 320 -3.48 -36.92 7.46
CA ALA A 320 -4.28 -35.82 8.03
C ALA A 320 -5.81 -35.92 7.77
N TYR A 321 -6.25 -37.00 7.12
CA TYR A 321 -7.67 -37.21 6.77
C TYR A 321 -8.55 -37.58 7.98
N SER A 322 -7.97 -38.08 9.06
CA SER A 322 -8.71 -38.45 10.27
C SER A 322 -9.20 -37.24 11.10
N GLY A 323 -8.52 -36.10 10.99
CA GLY A 323 -8.93 -34.88 11.71
C GLY A 323 -10.16 -34.20 11.12
N PHE A 324 -10.23 -34.11 9.79
CA PHE A 324 -11.30 -33.40 9.11
C PHE A 324 -12.66 -34.10 9.17
N ARG A 325 -12.67 -35.46 9.26
CA ARG A 325 -13.91 -36.23 9.41
C ARG A 325 -14.56 -36.09 10.77
N ARG A 326 -13.80 -35.68 11.82
CA ARG A 326 -14.35 -35.46 13.16
C ARG A 326 -15.07 -34.12 13.27
N ASP A 327 -14.62 -33.10 12.56
CA ASP A 327 -15.20 -31.75 12.65
C ASP A 327 -16.47 -31.58 11.80
N THR A 328 -16.62 -32.37 10.71
CA THR A 328 -17.85 -32.33 9.89
C THR A 328 -18.99 -33.17 10.45
N GLY A 329 -18.74 -34.01 11.48
CA GLY A 329 -19.77 -34.81 12.16
C GLY A 329 -20.57 -34.04 13.22
N THR A 330 -20.23 -32.78 13.48
CA THR A 330 -20.90 -31.92 14.49
C THR A 330 -21.79 -30.83 13.88
N MET A 331 -22.00 -30.82 12.56
CA MET A 331 -23.01 -29.98 11.94
C MET A 331 -24.31 -30.79 11.70
N HIS A 332 -25.06 -30.98 12.78
CA HIS A 332 -26.50 -31.29 12.75
C HIS A 332 -27.22 -30.28 13.63
#